data_601d404bbcbf80125968b1096a4bb47a
#
_entry.id   601d404bbcbf80125968b1096a4bb47a
#
_cell.length_a   1.000
_cell.length_b   1.000
_cell.length_c   1.000
_cell.angle_alpha   90.00
_cell.angle_beta   90.00
_cell.angle_gamma   90.00
#
_symmetry.space_group_name_H-M   'P 1'
#
loop_
_entity.id
_entity.type
_entity.pdbx_description
1 polymer ?
#
loop_
_entity_poly.entity_id
_entity_poly.type
_entity_poly.pdbx_seq_one_letter_code
_entity_poly.pdbx_strand_id
1 'polypeptide(L)'
;AASGKYGRAELIQRYGDARPPEILVSDTLRAARRGERKAHFNKLLLDRIGETLDRGGQVMLFQNRRGFSPYVACSECGWTARCPHCNVTLTYHKGGRKLVCHYCGHTEDVPAKCPSCKVTDVLPMGFGTEKVEEEISRIFPEARVARLDRDSVTSEKAFSAIIADFEARRTDILVGTQMITKGFDFAGVSLVGILNADNLLNNPDFRAAERAFQLMMQVAGRAGRRDDGGEVVIQTSEPGHPVIRQVAAGDFEGMARAQLAERKAFFYPPYARLTSLTLRHRDPSVLRNGVMDLAARLRTRFGRRLLGPMTPPVDRIRGEYLVGLLLKIESGASSARARELLAAELKTFAGNPAFKSITVVVNVDPQ
;
A
#
# COMPACT_ATOMS: atom_id res chain seq x y z
N ALA A 1 12.30 -23.87 10.29
CA ALA A 1 12.25 -25.28 9.96
C ALA A 1 13.66 -25.84 9.69
N ALA A 2 14.46 -25.25 8.77
CA ALA A 2 15.80 -25.79 8.43
C ALA A 2 16.75 -25.95 9.64
N SER A 3 16.61 -25.10 10.66
CA SER A 3 17.38 -25.17 11.92
C SER A 3 16.77 -26.14 12.95
N GLY A 4 15.71 -26.87 12.63
CA GLY A 4 14.98 -27.76 13.56
C GLY A 4 14.14 -27.06 14.63
N LYS A 5 14.11 -25.71 14.64
CA LYS A 5 13.37 -24.94 15.65
C LYS A 5 11.84 -25.05 15.46
N TYR A 6 11.38 -25.27 14.23
CA TYR A 6 9.96 -25.38 13.87
C TYR A 6 9.76 -26.58 12.93
N GLY A 7 8.62 -27.24 13.05
CA GLY A 7 8.19 -28.24 12.07
C GLY A 7 7.93 -27.61 10.69
N ARG A 8 8.08 -28.42 9.64
CA ARG A 8 7.71 -28.06 8.26
C ARG A 8 6.62 -29.01 7.79
N ALA A 9 5.50 -28.46 7.36
CA ALA A 9 4.45 -29.20 6.67
C ALA A 9 4.26 -28.56 5.29
N GLU A 10 4.26 -29.37 4.25
CA GLU A 10 4.06 -28.94 2.87
C GLU A 10 2.73 -29.44 2.37
N LEU A 11 1.85 -28.54 1.96
CA LEU A 11 0.60 -28.84 1.27
C LEU A 11 0.87 -28.72 -0.24
N ILE A 12 1.16 -29.84 -0.89
CA ILE A 12 1.52 -29.89 -2.30
C ILE A 12 0.30 -30.07 -3.23
N GLN A 13 -0.85 -30.40 -2.68
CA GLN A 13 -2.11 -30.57 -3.43
C GLN A 13 -3.15 -29.57 -2.92
N ARG A 14 -3.93 -29.02 -3.84
CA ARG A 14 -5.12 -28.22 -3.51
C ARG A 14 -6.27 -29.13 -3.17
N TYR A 15 -7.22 -28.63 -2.40
CA TYR A 15 -8.46 -29.35 -2.10
C TYR A 15 -9.31 -29.47 -3.38
N GLY A 16 -9.79 -30.66 -3.68
CA GLY A 16 -10.52 -30.97 -4.91
C GLY A 16 -9.63 -30.88 -6.16
N ASP A 17 -10.25 -30.63 -7.30
CA ASP A 17 -9.60 -30.53 -8.62
C ASP A 17 -9.19 -29.08 -8.97
N ALA A 18 -9.19 -28.18 -8.00
CA ALA A 18 -8.88 -26.76 -8.19
C ALA A 18 -7.48 -26.54 -8.77
N ARG A 19 -7.40 -25.94 -9.95
CA ARG A 19 -6.15 -25.57 -10.62
C ARG A 19 -5.70 -24.17 -10.20
N PRO A 20 -4.38 -23.88 -10.19
CA PRO A 20 -3.92 -22.49 -10.04
C PRO A 20 -4.45 -21.65 -11.19
N PRO A 21 -4.83 -20.37 -10.93
CA PRO A 21 -5.27 -19.50 -12.00
C PRO A 21 -4.11 -19.20 -12.97
N GLU A 22 -4.44 -18.98 -14.23
CA GLU A 22 -3.51 -18.44 -15.21
C GLU A 22 -3.28 -16.95 -14.91
N ILE A 23 -2.01 -16.51 -14.81
CA ILE A 23 -1.68 -15.12 -14.50
C ILE A 23 -1.09 -14.46 -15.75
N LEU A 24 -1.85 -13.52 -16.30
CA LEU A 24 -1.48 -12.71 -17.45
C LEU A 24 -0.98 -11.33 -16.98
N VAL A 25 0.13 -10.87 -17.57
CA VAL A 25 0.70 -9.56 -17.25
C VAL A 25 0.46 -8.61 -18.42
N SER A 26 -0.18 -7.49 -18.14
CA SER A 26 -0.52 -6.45 -19.12
C SER A 26 0.31 -5.19 -18.88
N ASP A 27 1.13 -4.83 -19.86
CA ASP A 27 1.99 -3.64 -19.86
C ASP A 27 1.18 -2.37 -20.13
N THR A 28 1.02 -1.53 -19.12
CA THR A 28 0.22 -0.30 -19.19
C THR A 28 0.87 0.76 -20.07
N LEU A 29 2.20 0.84 -20.13
CA LEU A 29 2.90 1.80 -20.99
C LEU A 29 2.80 1.41 -22.46
N ARG A 30 2.96 0.13 -22.77
CA ARG A 30 2.81 -0.38 -24.13
C ARG A 30 1.38 -0.23 -24.62
N ALA A 31 0.40 -0.57 -23.78
CA ALA A 31 -1.02 -0.41 -24.09
C ALA A 31 -1.38 1.06 -24.37
N ALA A 32 -0.88 1.99 -23.57
CA ALA A 32 -1.10 3.43 -23.77
C ALA A 32 -0.52 3.91 -25.11
N ARG A 33 0.72 3.52 -25.44
CA ARG A 33 1.39 3.89 -26.71
C ARG A 33 0.68 3.34 -27.94
N ARG A 34 -0.03 2.22 -27.82
CA ARG A 34 -0.77 1.58 -28.91
C ARG A 34 -2.23 2.02 -29.01
N GLY A 35 -2.70 2.89 -28.12
CA GLY A 35 -4.12 3.24 -28.04
C GLY A 35 -5.01 2.09 -27.55
N GLU A 36 -4.42 1.05 -26.96
CA GLU A 36 -5.07 -0.15 -26.43
C GLU A 36 -5.50 0.04 -24.96
N ARG A 37 -5.81 1.28 -24.58
CA ARG A 37 -6.24 1.61 -23.21
C ARG A 37 -7.52 2.44 -23.26
N LYS A 38 -8.52 2.05 -22.49
CA LYS A 38 -9.75 2.81 -22.28
C LYS A 38 -9.85 3.15 -20.80
N ALA A 39 -9.79 4.43 -20.47
CA ALA A 39 -9.73 4.91 -19.08
C ALA A 39 -8.54 4.28 -18.30
N HIS A 40 -8.81 3.54 -17.22
CA HIS A 40 -7.80 2.87 -16.41
C HIS A 40 -7.58 1.39 -16.80
N PHE A 41 -8.21 0.92 -17.86
CA PHE A 41 -8.19 -0.48 -18.27
C PHE A 41 -7.45 -0.67 -19.59
N ASN A 42 -6.54 -1.63 -19.62
CA ASN A 42 -5.91 -2.08 -20.85
C ASN A 42 -6.87 -3.00 -21.62
N LYS A 43 -6.74 -3.03 -22.94
CA LYS A 43 -7.57 -3.84 -23.83
C LYS A 43 -7.63 -5.31 -23.39
N LEU A 44 -6.48 -5.91 -23.05
CA LEU A 44 -6.43 -7.30 -22.58
C LEU A 44 -7.40 -7.55 -21.42
N LEU A 45 -7.41 -6.68 -20.40
CA LEU A 45 -8.32 -6.85 -19.26
C LEU A 45 -9.77 -6.67 -19.68
N LEU A 46 -10.08 -5.70 -20.53
CA LEU A 46 -11.44 -5.47 -21.01
C LEU A 46 -11.97 -6.64 -21.84
N ASP A 47 -11.14 -7.20 -22.72
CA ASP A 47 -11.50 -8.37 -23.52
C ASP A 47 -11.82 -9.57 -22.60
N ARG A 48 -10.98 -9.83 -21.58
CA ARG A 48 -11.21 -10.90 -20.61
C ARG A 48 -12.45 -10.68 -19.74
N ILE A 49 -12.75 -9.41 -19.37
CA ILE A 49 -13.99 -9.09 -18.66
C ILE A 49 -15.19 -9.45 -19.53
N GLY A 50 -15.23 -9.01 -20.80
CA GLY A 50 -16.31 -9.33 -21.72
C GLY A 50 -16.51 -10.85 -21.88
N GLU A 51 -15.44 -11.58 -22.19
CA GLU A 51 -15.48 -13.04 -22.33
C GLU A 51 -15.97 -13.75 -21.05
N THR A 52 -15.61 -13.23 -19.87
CA THR A 52 -16.05 -13.80 -18.58
C THR A 52 -17.54 -13.56 -18.37
N LEU A 53 -18.03 -12.35 -18.62
CA LEU A 53 -19.44 -11.99 -18.50
C LEU A 53 -20.33 -12.78 -19.48
N ASP A 54 -19.88 -12.93 -20.74
CA ASP A 54 -20.59 -13.71 -21.78
C ASP A 54 -20.77 -15.18 -21.41
N ARG A 55 -19.83 -15.73 -20.62
CA ARG A 55 -19.90 -17.12 -20.08
C ARG A 55 -20.69 -17.20 -18.76
N GLY A 56 -21.23 -16.08 -18.26
CA GLY A 56 -21.93 -16.01 -16.97
C GLY A 56 -21.02 -16.12 -15.75
N GLY A 57 -19.70 -15.90 -15.92
CA GLY A 57 -18.73 -15.82 -14.84
C GLY A 57 -18.77 -14.48 -14.11
N GLN A 58 -18.17 -14.43 -12.93
CA GLN A 58 -18.03 -13.19 -12.16
C GLN A 58 -16.61 -12.65 -12.21
N VAL A 59 -16.49 -11.31 -12.14
CA VAL A 59 -15.23 -10.58 -12.19
C VAL A 59 -14.95 -9.89 -10.87
N MET A 60 -13.71 -9.94 -10.41
CA MET A 60 -13.23 -9.17 -9.27
C MET A 60 -12.14 -8.20 -9.72
N LEU A 61 -12.35 -6.90 -9.49
CA LEU A 61 -11.38 -5.86 -9.80
C LEU A 61 -10.74 -5.35 -8.51
N PHE A 62 -9.47 -5.65 -8.35
CA PHE A 62 -8.68 -5.24 -7.20
C PHE A 62 -7.95 -3.93 -7.49
N GLN A 63 -8.24 -2.91 -6.68
CA GLN A 63 -7.52 -1.65 -6.65
C GLN A 63 -6.88 -1.45 -5.28
N ASN A 64 -5.54 -1.41 -5.22
CA ASN A 64 -4.89 -1.11 -3.95
C ASN A 64 -5.04 0.37 -3.60
N ARG A 65 -5.86 0.65 -2.58
CA ARG A 65 -6.13 2.02 -2.13
C ARG A 65 -5.02 2.63 -1.27
N ARG A 66 -4.11 1.84 -0.73
CA ARG A 66 -3.01 2.34 0.12
C ARG A 66 -1.97 3.06 -0.74
N GLY A 67 -2.10 4.38 -0.83
CA GLY A 67 -1.19 5.28 -1.54
C GLY A 67 -1.83 6.15 -2.62
N PHE A 68 -3.07 5.86 -3.05
CA PHE A 68 -3.81 6.66 -4.02
C PHE A 68 -5.17 7.08 -3.48
N SER A 69 -5.17 8.00 -2.55
CA SER A 69 -6.39 8.77 -2.26
C SER A 69 -6.54 9.81 -3.37
N PRO A 70 -7.73 9.97 -3.98
CA PRO A 70 -7.94 11.04 -4.94
C PRO A 70 -7.60 12.38 -4.28
N TYR A 71 -6.80 13.17 -4.96
CA TYR A 71 -6.40 14.50 -4.51
C TYR A 71 -6.73 15.52 -5.60
N VAL A 72 -6.73 16.79 -5.27
CA VAL A 72 -6.89 17.84 -6.27
C VAL A 72 -5.52 18.42 -6.62
N ALA A 73 -5.32 18.69 -7.92
CA ALA A 73 -4.13 19.34 -8.43
C ALA A 73 -4.48 20.34 -9.54
N CYS A 74 -3.63 21.32 -9.72
CA CYS A 74 -3.70 22.24 -10.85
C CYS A 74 -2.96 21.66 -12.05
N SER A 75 -3.61 21.59 -13.21
CA SER A 75 -3.01 21.11 -14.45
C SER A 75 -1.88 22.00 -14.97
N GLU A 76 -1.90 23.30 -14.64
CA GLU A 76 -0.95 24.27 -15.15
C GLU A 76 0.34 24.36 -14.30
N CYS A 77 0.20 24.48 -12.97
CA CYS A 77 1.35 24.73 -12.10
C CYS A 77 1.71 23.57 -11.19
N GLY A 78 0.97 22.45 -11.26
CA GLY A 78 1.20 21.28 -10.43
C GLY A 78 0.86 21.45 -8.94
N TRP A 79 0.25 22.60 -8.54
CA TRP A 79 -0.18 22.79 -7.16
C TRP A 79 -1.10 21.67 -6.68
N THR A 80 -0.89 21.19 -5.47
CA THR A 80 -1.71 20.19 -4.81
C THR A 80 -2.17 20.67 -3.45
N ALA A 81 -3.41 20.34 -3.05
CA ALA A 81 -3.91 20.68 -1.73
C ALA A 81 -3.21 19.85 -0.66
N ARG A 82 -2.63 20.52 0.34
CA ARG A 82 -1.89 19.90 1.44
C ARG A 82 -2.44 20.33 2.79
N CYS A 83 -2.45 19.40 3.75
CA CYS A 83 -2.85 19.69 5.11
C CYS A 83 -1.88 20.70 5.76
N PRO A 84 -2.38 21.83 6.34
CA PRO A 84 -1.52 22.80 6.98
C PRO A 84 -0.84 22.27 8.26
N HIS A 85 -1.38 21.19 8.85
CA HIS A 85 -0.87 20.60 10.10
C HIS A 85 0.04 19.40 9.89
N CYS A 86 -0.16 18.65 8.79
CA CYS A 86 0.50 17.36 8.58
C CYS A 86 1.42 17.33 7.38
N ASN A 87 1.39 18.34 6.53
CA ASN A 87 2.16 18.42 5.28
C ASN A 87 1.96 17.22 4.33
N VAL A 88 0.80 16.56 4.42
CA VAL A 88 0.39 15.50 3.50
C VAL A 88 -0.63 16.05 2.52
N THR A 89 -0.72 15.44 1.35
CA THR A 89 -1.79 15.73 0.39
C THR A 89 -3.16 15.40 1.00
N LEU A 90 -4.10 16.33 0.87
CA LEU A 90 -5.48 16.12 1.31
C LEU A 90 -6.21 15.17 0.36
N THR A 91 -7.01 14.29 0.93
CA THR A 91 -7.85 13.36 0.16
C THR A 91 -9.13 14.05 -0.26
N TYR A 92 -9.46 13.98 -1.55
CA TYR A 92 -10.71 14.47 -2.10
C TYR A 92 -11.85 13.46 -1.88
N HIS A 93 -12.94 13.91 -1.25
CA HIS A 93 -14.17 13.16 -1.08
C HIS A 93 -15.28 13.73 -1.96
N LYS A 94 -15.65 12.98 -3.00
CA LYS A 94 -16.60 13.41 -4.03
C LYS A 94 -17.99 13.72 -3.48
N GLY A 95 -18.52 12.88 -2.57
CA GLY A 95 -19.87 13.02 -2.02
C GLY A 95 -20.13 14.34 -1.29
N GLY A 96 -19.09 14.95 -0.68
CA GLY A 96 -19.19 16.25 -0.01
C GLY A 96 -18.39 17.35 -0.66
N ARG A 97 -17.68 17.12 -1.76
CA ARG A 97 -16.70 18.02 -2.38
C ARG A 97 -15.70 18.61 -1.36
N LYS A 98 -15.28 17.79 -0.41
CA LYS A 98 -14.37 18.16 0.68
C LYS A 98 -12.99 17.56 0.49
N LEU A 99 -11.98 18.26 1.01
CA LEU A 99 -10.61 17.82 1.14
C LEU A 99 -10.35 17.45 2.60
N VAL A 100 -9.93 16.22 2.88
CA VAL A 100 -9.79 15.70 4.26
C VAL A 100 -8.39 15.16 4.49
N CYS A 101 -7.81 15.51 5.63
CA CYS A 101 -6.57 14.92 6.13
C CYS A 101 -6.86 13.68 6.97
N HIS A 102 -6.43 12.51 6.53
CA HIS A 102 -6.63 11.25 7.29
C HIS A 102 -5.65 11.05 8.47
N TYR A 103 -4.74 12.01 8.73
CA TYR A 103 -3.87 11.99 9.90
C TYR A 103 -4.42 12.80 11.08
N CYS A 104 -4.99 13.98 10.81
CA CYS A 104 -5.47 14.86 11.89
C CYS A 104 -6.94 15.24 11.80
N GLY A 105 -7.66 14.81 10.74
CA GLY A 105 -9.07 15.12 10.53
C GLY A 105 -9.35 16.54 10.00
N HIS A 106 -8.30 17.35 9.67
CA HIS A 106 -8.50 18.66 9.05
C HIS A 106 -9.30 18.52 7.77
N THR A 107 -10.30 19.40 7.60
CA THR A 107 -11.22 19.38 6.45
C THR A 107 -11.35 20.78 5.88
N GLU A 108 -11.31 20.91 4.56
CA GLU A 108 -11.53 22.16 3.83
C GLU A 108 -12.32 21.93 2.54
N ASP A 109 -12.85 23.00 1.96
CA ASP A 109 -13.53 22.96 0.67
C ASP A 109 -12.54 22.88 -0.48
N VAL A 110 -12.95 22.26 -1.60
CA VAL A 110 -12.19 22.31 -2.84
C VAL A 110 -12.18 23.75 -3.35
N PRO A 111 -10.99 24.38 -3.53
CA PRO A 111 -10.94 25.76 -4.02
C PRO A 111 -11.47 25.85 -5.46
N ALA A 112 -12.26 26.87 -5.76
CA ALA A 112 -12.82 27.09 -7.10
C ALA A 112 -11.75 27.35 -8.15
N LYS A 113 -10.65 28.04 -7.76
CA LYS A 113 -9.48 28.27 -8.61
C LYS A 113 -8.20 27.91 -7.88
N CYS A 114 -7.16 27.60 -8.64
CA CYS A 114 -5.86 27.27 -8.08
C CYS A 114 -5.35 28.40 -7.15
N PRO A 115 -5.07 28.12 -5.87
CA PRO A 115 -4.56 29.14 -4.94
C PRO A 115 -3.20 29.70 -5.31
N SER A 116 -2.39 28.93 -6.07
CA SER A 116 -1.04 29.29 -6.48
C SER A 116 -1.04 30.18 -7.72
N CYS A 117 -1.52 29.68 -8.87
CA CYS A 117 -1.44 30.42 -10.13
C CYS A 117 -2.69 31.26 -10.47
N LYS A 118 -3.82 31.03 -9.81
CA LYS A 118 -5.10 31.73 -10.02
C LYS A 118 -5.73 31.54 -11.42
N VAL A 119 -5.09 30.77 -12.30
CA VAL A 119 -5.43 30.70 -13.73
C VAL A 119 -6.51 29.67 -14.01
N THR A 120 -6.34 28.45 -13.49
CA THR A 120 -7.20 27.30 -13.81
C THR A 120 -7.91 26.75 -12.62
N ASP A 121 -8.99 25.99 -12.89
CA ASP A 121 -9.68 25.18 -11.90
C ASP A 121 -8.76 24.03 -11.44
N VAL A 122 -8.95 23.60 -10.20
CA VAL A 122 -8.28 22.41 -9.68
C VAL A 122 -9.12 21.18 -10.01
N LEU A 123 -8.46 20.13 -10.46
CA LEU A 123 -9.10 18.89 -10.88
C LEU A 123 -8.76 17.75 -9.91
N PRO A 124 -9.72 16.85 -9.63
CA PRO A 124 -9.44 15.61 -8.92
C PRO A 124 -8.45 14.74 -9.70
N MET A 125 -7.37 14.34 -9.04
CA MET A 125 -6.33 13.48 -9.59
C MET A 125 -6.32 12.14 -8.85
N GLY A 126 -5.71 11.14 -9.49
CA GLY A 126 -5.71 9.77 -8.99
C GLY A 126 -7.06 9.08 -9.25
N PHE A 127 -7.07 7.78 -9.03
CA PHE A 127 -8.32 7.02 -9.10
C PHE A 127 -8.45 6.08 -7.91
N GLY A 128 -9.60 6.11 -7.30
CA GLY A 128 -10.02 5.16 -6.27
C GLY A 128 -10.98 4.14 -6.86
N THR A 129 -11.48 3.26 -6.02
CA THR A 129 -12.49 2.26 -6.36
C THR A 129 -13.77 2.87 -6.94
N GLU A 130 -14.17 4.07 -6.49
CA GLU A 130 -15.31 4.81 -7.02
C GLU A 130 -15.13 5.14 -8.51
N LYS A 131 -13.94 5.62 -8.88
CA LYS A 131 -13.63 5.92 -10.28
C LYS A 131 -13.61 4.65 -11.14
N VAL A 132 -13.07 3.56 -10.61
CA VAL A 132 -13.08 2.25 -11.26
C VAL A 132 -14.51 1.76 -11.48
N GLU A 133 -15.37 1.85 -10.48
CA GLU A 133 -16.79 1.50 -10.56
C GLU A 133 -17.52 2.31 -11.64
N GLU A 134 -17.36 3.65 -11.64
CA GLU A 134 -17.96 4.53 -12.64
C GLU A 134 -17.52 4.20 -14.06
N GLU A 135 -16.23 3.97 -14.27
CA GLU A 135 -15.66 3.69 -15.58
C GLU A 135 -16.06 2.32 -16.10
N ILE A 136 -16.00 1.27 -15.25
CA ILE A 136 -16.37 -0.08 -15.68
C ILE A 136 -17.88 -0.19 -15.95
N SER A 137 -18.73 0.47 -15.16
CA SER A 137 -20.17 0.52 -15.42
C SER A 137 -20.52 1.24 -16.74
N ARG A 138 -19.70 2.23 -17.14
CA ARG A 138 -19.88 2.91 -18.44
C ARG A 138 -19.40 2.05 -19.61
N ILE A 139 -18.39 1.19 -19.38
CA ILE A 139 -17.83 0.30 -20.43
C ILE A 139 -18.74 -0.91 -20.63
N PHE A 140 -19.30 -1.46 -19.56
CA PHE A 140 -20.20 -2.61 -19.53
C PHE A 140 -21.54 -2.23 -18.88
N PRO A 141 -22.42 -1.51 -19.59
CA PRO A 141 -23.66 -0.97 -19.03
C PRO A 141 -24.67 -2.03 -18.60
N GLU A 142 -24.60 -3.23 -19.18
CA GLU A 142 -25.49 -4.35 -18.82
C GLU A 142 -25.01 -5.12 -17.58
N ALA A 143 -23.74 -4.93 -17.17
CA ALA A 143 -23.19 -5.63 -16.01
C ALA A 143 -23.60 -4.94 -14.69
N ARG A 144 -23.98 -5.75 -13.72
CA ARG A 144 -24.28 -5.30 -12.35
C ARG A 144 -23.00 -5.15 -11.58
N VAL A 145 -22.58 -3.91 -11.35
CA VAL A 145 -21.34 -3.56 -10.67
C VAL A 145 -21.60 -3.20 -9.21
N ALA A 146 -20.81 -3.73 -8.28
CA ALA A 146 -20.83 -3.32 -6.88
C ALA A 146 -19.41 -2.97 -6.42
N ARG A 147 -19.34 -2.09 -5.40
CA ARG A 147 -18.09 -1.64 -4.79
C ARG A 147 -18.02 -2.04 -3.32
N LEU A 148 -16.85 -2.58 -2.93
CA LEU A 148 -16.56 -2.98 -1.57
C LEU A 148 -15.27 -2.32 -1.07
N ASP A 149 -15.40 -1.18 -0.44
CA ASP A 149 -14.33 -0.47 0.24
C ASP A 149 -14.83 0.22 1.53
N ARG A 150 -13.93 0.93 2.23
CA ARG A 150 -14.32 1.59 3.49
C ARG A 150 -15.34 2.71 3.35
N ASP A 151 -15.45 3.31 2.17
CA ASP A 151 -16.36 4.44 1.95
C ASP A 151 -17.72 3.95 1.47
N SER A 152 -17.77 2.82 0.75
CA SER A 152 -19.04 2.19 0.34
C SER A 152 -19.73 1.46 1.50
N VAL A 153 -18.95 1.02 2.50
CA VAL A 153 -19.44 0.26 3.66
C VAL A 153 -19.65 1.19 4.85
N THR A 154 -20.88 1.62 5.05
CA THR A 154 -21.27 2.48 6.18
C THR A 154 -21.68 1.69 7.42
N SER A 155 -21.95 0.39 7.29
CA SER A 155 -22.36 -0.50 8.37
C SER A 155 -22.01 -1.96 8.05
N GLU A 156 -21.99 -2.80 9.09
CA GLU A 156 -21.79 -4.25 8.95
C GLU A 156 -22.92 -4.90 8.10
N LYS A 157 -24.14 -4.37 8.21
CA LYS A 157 -25.29 -4.82 7.40
C LYS A 157 -25.08 -4.52 5.91
N ALA A 158 -24.59 -3.33 5.56
CA ALA A 158 -24.28 -2.97 4.17
C ALA A 158 -23.16 -3.85 3.61
N PHE A 159 -22.12 -4.13 4.42
CA PHE A 159 -21.07 -5.05 4.07
C PHE A 159 -21.60 -6.46 3.75
N SER A 160 -22.38 -7.02 4.67
CA SER A 160 -22.95 -8.36 4.52
C SER A 160 -23.88 -8.46 3.31
N ALA A 161 -24.64 -7.41 3.01
CA ALA A 161 -25.52 -7.37 1.85
C ALA A 161 -24.74 -7.42 0.53
N ILE A 162 -23.65 -6.63 0.37
CA ILE A 162 -22.82 -6.66 -0.85
C ILE A 162 -22.21 -8.05 -1.07
N ILE A 163 -21.72 -8.67 0.00
CA ILE A 163 -21.15 -10.01 -0.06
C ILE A 163 -22.20 -11.03 -0.48
N ALA A 164 -23.38 -11.03 0.18
CA ALA A 164 -24.48 -11.96 -0.12
C ALA A 164 -25.00 -11.78 -1.57
N ASP A 165 -25.04 -10.56 -2.08
CA ASP A 165 -25.43 -10.29 -3.47
C ASP A 165 -24.39 -10.82 -4.47
N PHE A 166 -23.09 -10.70 -4.16
CA PHE A 166 -22.05 -11.25 -5.00
C PHE A 166 -22.03 -12.79 -4.95
N GLU A 167 -22.15 -13.40 -3.78
CA GLU A 167 -22.26 -14.87 -3.63
C GLU A 167 -23.48 -15.43 -4.35
N ALA A 168 -24.62 -14.75 -4.28
CA ALA A 168 -25.86 -15.14 -4.95
C ALA A 168 -25.88 -14.80 -6.46
N ARG A 169 -24.76 -14.34 -7.04
CA ARG A 169 -24.64 -13.95 -8.46
C ARG A 169 -25.62 -12.82 -8.87
N ARG A 170 -26.03 -11.96 -7.94
CA ARG A 170 -26.80 -10.74 -8.23
C ARG A 170 -25.89 -9.57 -8.61
N THR A 171 -24.58 -9.72 -8.47
CA THR A 171 -23.53 -8.79 -8.90
C THR A 171 -22.59 -9.54 -9.83
N ASP A 172 -22.24 -8.93 -10.97
CA ASP A 172 -21.37 -9.51 -11.98
C ASP A 172 -19.91 -9.09 -11.81
N ILE A 173 -19.69 -7.82 -11.44
CA ILE A 173 -18.37 -7.23 -11.23
C ILE A 173 -18.28 -6.64 -9.83
N LEU A 174 -17.34 -7.15 -9.02
CA LEU A 174 -17.03 -6.61 -7.70
C LEU A 174 -15.74 -5.79 -7.75
N VAL A 175 -15.84 -4.49 -7.54
CA VAL A 175 -14.68 -3.59 -7.41
C VAL A 175 -14.31 -3.42 -5.95
N GLY A 176 -13.04 -3.64 -5.57
CA GLY A 176 -12.72 -3.46 -4.17
C GLY A 176 -11.23 -3.33 -3.84
N THR A 177 -10.98 -3.11 -2.57
CA THR A 177 -9.64 -2.98 -1.99
C THR A 177 -9.23 -4.30 -1.31
N GLN A 178 -8.29 -4.25 -0.37
CA GLN A 178 -7.92 -5.43 0.43
C GLN A 178 -9.11 -6.08 1.18
N MET A 179 -10.26 -5.41 1.28
CA MET A 179 -11.45 -5.98 1.91
C MET A 179 -11.98 -7.20 1.15
N ILE A 180 -11.87 -7.22 -0.19
CA ILE A 180 -12.31 -8.35 -1.02
C ILE A 180 -11.36 -9.56 -0.97
N THR A 181 -10.19 -9.41 -0.36
CA THR A 181 -9.16 -10.46 -0.36
C THR A 181 -9.23 -11.41 0.83
N LYS A 182 -9.95 -11.03 1.90
CA LYS A 182 -9.96 -11.77 3.17
C LYS A 182 -11.29 -12.48 3.42
N GLY A 183 -11.21 -13.77 3.74
CA GLY A 183 -12.30 -14.51 4.42
C GLY A 183 -13.47 -14.96 3.55
N PHE A 184 -13.53 -14.66 2.26
CA PHE A 184 -14.65 -15.02 1.40
C PHE A 184 -14.27 -16.15 0.43
N ASP A 185 -15.23 -16.99 0.13
CA ASP A 185 -15.12 -18.06 -0.87
C ASP A 185 -16.13 -17.87 -2.00
N PHE A 186 -15.75 -17.02 -2.96
CA PHE A 186 -16.61 -16.70 -4.10
C PHE A 186 -16.43 -17.76 -5.21
N ALA A 187 -17.36 -18.70 -5.26
CA ALA A 187 -17.32 -19.81 -6.21
C ALA A 187 -17.53 -19.40 -7.68
N GLY A 188 -18.08 -18.20 -7.93
CA GLY A 188 -18.38 -17.70 -9.29
C GLY A 188 -17.28 -16.87 -9.92
N VAL A 189 -16.20 -16.53 -9.20
CA VAL A 189 -15.14 -15.66 -9.70
C VAL A 189 -14.24 -16.42 -10.65
N SER A 190 -14.35 -16.10 -11.95
CA SER A 190 -13.53 -16.68 -13.02
C SER A 190 -12.37 -15.75 -13.41
N LEU A 191 -12.54 -14.42 -13.26
CA LEU A 191 -11.52 -13.43 -13.60
C LEU A 191 -11.23 -12.49 -12.42
N VAL A 192 -9.93 -12.25 -12.19
CA VAL A 192 -9.44 -11.23 -11.27
C VAL A 192 -8.58 -10.22 -12.03
N GLY A 193 -8.92 -8.93 -11.96
CA GLY A 193 -8.11 -7.83 -12.48
C GLY A 193 -7.37 -7.10 -11.36
N ILE A 194 -6.04 -7.04 -11.39
CA ILE A 194 -5.21 -6.20 -10.52
C ILE A 194 -4.85 -4.94 -11.28
N LEU A 195 -5.45 -3.79 -10.92
CA LEU A 195 -5.44 -2.60 -11.77
C LEU A 195 -4.15 -1.78 -11.70
N ASN A 196 -3.42 -1.81 -10.59
CA ASN A 196 -2.21 -1.01 -10.40
C ASN A 196 -1.25 -1.73 -9.45
N ALA A 197 -0.47 -2.67 -10.00
CA ALA A 197 0.52 -3.42 -9.24
C ALA A 197 1.71 -2.55 -8.81
N ASP A 198 2.03 -1.50 -9.58
CA ASP A 198 3.16 -0.60 -9.33
C ASP A 198 3.05 0.09 -7.97
N ASN A 199 1.85 0.44 -7.53
CA ASN A 199 1.63 1.05 -6.21
C ASN A 199 1.95 0.12 -5.04
N LEU A 200 1.89 -1.19 -5.25
CA LEU A 200 2.28 -2.17 -4.24
C LEU A 200 3.81 -2.25 -4.13
N LEU A 201 4.50 -2.17 -5.27
CA LEU A 201 5.94 -2.32 -5.39
C LEU A 201 6.69 -1.06 -4.95
N ASN A 202 6.15 0.13 -5.26
CA ASN A 202 6.79 1.43 -5.03
C ASN A 202 6.56 1.99 -3.61
N ASN A 203 6.27 1.14 -2.63
CA ASN A 203 6.19 1.56 -1.24
C ASN A 203 7.62 1.66 -0.64
N PRO A 204 8.01 2.76 0.04
CA PRO A 204 9.31 2.92 0.66
C PRO A 204 9.47 2.10 1.97
N ASP A 205 9.10 0.83 1.94
CA ASP A 205 9.25 -0.15 3.02
C ASP A 205 10.10 -1.33 2.50
N PHE A 206 11.07 -1.79 3.27
CA PHE A 206 11.89 -2.95 2.91
C PHE A 206 11.09 -4.25 2.71
N ARG A 207 9.83 -4.28 3.17
CA ARG A 207 8.88 -5.38 2.96
C ARG A 207 7.99 -5.19 1.74
N ALA A 208 8.17 -4.09 0.98
CA ALA A 208 7.25 -3.77 -0.13
C ALA A 208 7.12 -4.91 -1.13
N ALA A 209 8.23 -5.49 -1.55
CA ALA A 209 8.26 -6.60 -2.50
C ALA A 209 7.54 -7.86 -1.96
N GLU A 210 7.83 -8.25 -0.71
CA GLU A 210 7.17 -9.39 -0.05
C GLU A 210 5.67 -9.16 0.11
N ARG A 211 5.27 -7.96 0.59
CA ARG A 211 3.85 -7.60 0.76
C ARG A 211 3.11 -7.54 -0.57
N ALA A 212 3.77 -7.03 -1.62
CA ALA A 212 3.21 -6.99 -2.97
C ALA A 212 2.98 -8.42 -3.49
N PHE A 213 3.98 -9.30 -3.37
CA PHE A 213 3.85 -10.71 -3.74
C PHE A 213 2.70 -11.38 -2.99
N GLN A 214 2.70 -11.30 -1.66
CA GLN A 214 1.68 -11.92 -0.82
C GLN A 214 0.27 -11.44 -1.17
N LEU A 215 0.11 -10.14 -1.36
CA LEU A 215 -1.19 -9.57 -1.67
C LEU A 215 -1.67 -9.95 -3.07
N MET A 216 -0.80 -9.90 -4.08
CA MET A 216 -1.15 -10.32 -5.45
C MET A 216 -1.50 -11.80 -5.50
N MET A 217 -0.74 -12.67 -4.82
CA MET A 217 -1.06 -14.10 -4.71
C MET A 217 -2.36 -14.36 -3.96
N GLN A 218 -2.64 -13.59 -2.89
CA GLN A 218 -3.90 -13.69 -2.14
C GLN A 218 -5.10 -13.31 -3.00
N VAL A 219 -4.97 -12.24 -3.79
CA VAL A 219 -5.99 -11.77 -4.72
C VAL A 219 -6.16 -12.78 -5.87
N ALA A 220 -5.05 -13.24 -6.46
CA ALA A 220 -5.04 -14.24 -7.52
C ALA A 220 -5.74 -15.54 -7.09
N GLY A 221 -5.52 -15.96 -5.84
CA GLY A 221 -6.18 -17.14 -5.28
C GLY A 221 -7.70 -17.03 -5.12
N ARG A 222 -8.33 -15.92 -5.55
CA ARG A 222 -9.79 -15.78 -5.63
C ARG A 222 -10.36 -16.27 -6.95
N ALA A 223 -9.57 -16.30 -8.02
CA ALA A 223 -10.01 -16.79 -9.30
C ALA A 223 -9.97 -18.33 -9.38
N GLY A 224 -10.98 -18.95 -10.02
CA GLY A 224 -10.98 -20.35 -10.40
C GLY A 224 -10.93 -21.36 -9.27
N ARG A 225 -11.73 -21.19 -8.23
CA ARG A 225 -11.80 -22.15 -7.11
C ARG A 225 -12.58 -23.42 -7.42
N ARG A 226 -13.32 -23.45 -8.52
CA ARG A 226 -14.05 -24.62 -9.00
C ARG A 226 -13.66 -24.90 -10.47
N ASP A 227 -13.57 -26.12 -10.82
CA ASP A 227 -13.32 -26.92 -12.01
C ASP A 227 -12.76 -26.29 -13.32
N ASP A 228 -12.98 -25.02 -13.65
CA ASP A 228 -12.68 -24.48 -15.00
C ASP A 228 -11.39 -23.64 -15.10
N GLY A 229 -10.61 -23.57 -14.04
CA GLY A 229 -9.44 -22.68 -14.01
C GLY A 229 -9.85 -21.21 -14.00
N GLY A 230 -9.16 -20.38 -13.20
CA GLY A 230 -9.38 -18.92 -13.16
C GLY A 230 -8.32 -18.18 -13.94
N GLU A 231 -8.64 -16.96 -14.33
CA GLU A 231 -7.66 -16.05 -14.93
C GLU A 231 -7.40 -14.84 -14.02
N VAL A 232 -6.16 -14.35 -14.06
CA VAL A 232 -5.75 -13.14 -13.37
C VAL A 232 -5.04 -12.23 -14.35
N VAL A 233 -5.47 -10.98 -14.49
CA VAL A 233 -4.79 -9.98 -15.29
C VAL A 233 -4.16 -8.94 -14.37
N ILE A 234 -2.82 -8.84 -14.41
CA ILE A 234 -2.06 -7.85 -13.65
C ILE A 234 -1.68 -6.70 -14.57
N GLN A 235 -2.20 -5.50 -14.32
CA GLN A 235 -1.79 -4.28 -15.02
C GLN A 235 -0.61 -3.62 -14.30
N THR A 236 0.49 -3.41 -15.00
CA THR A 236 1.73 -2.80 -14.47
C THR A 236 2.47 -2.02 -15.56
N SER A 237 3.20 -0.98 -15.18
CA SER A 237 4.15 -0.27 -16.05
C SER A 237 5.49 -0.99 -16.15
N GLU A 238 5.76 -1.95 -15.26
CA GLU A 238 7.01 -2.69 -15.15
C GLU A 238 6.80 -4.21 -15.24
N PRO A 239 6.38 -4.76 -16.41
CA PRO A 239 6.11 -6.19 -16.54
C PRO A 239 7.35 -7.07 -16.31
N GLY A 240 8.55 -6.48 -16.46
CA GLY A 240 9.83 -7.12 -16.17
C GLY A 240 10.25 -7.14 -14.71
N HIS A 241 9.51 -6.50 -13.80
CA HIS A 241 9.85 -6.44 -12.39
C HIS A 241 9.94 -7.86 -11.77
N PRO A 242 11.01 -8.19 -11.00
CA PRO A 242 11.21 -9.54 -10.45
C PRO A 242 9.99 -10.09 -9.72
N VAL A 243 9.34 -9.29 -8.87
CA VAL A 243 8.15 -9.69 -8.11
C VAL A 243 6.97 -10.01 -9.04
N ILE A 244 6.77 -9.24 -10.11
CA ILE A 244 5.68 -9.51 -11.08
C ILE A 244 5.92 -10.87 -11.76
N ARG A 245 7.15 -11.16 -12.18
CA ARG A 245 7.50 -12.46 -12.77
C ARG A 245 7.33 -13.60 -11.78
N GLN A 246 7.73 -13.42 -10.52
CA GLN A 246 7.57 -14.41 -9.46
C GLN A 246 6.09 -14.67 -9.15
N VAL A 247 5.25 -13.64 -9.14
CA VAL A 247 3.79 -13.79 -8.98
C VAL A 247 3.22 -14.58 -10.16
N ALA A 248 3.57 -14.21 -11.40
CA ALA A 248 3.08 -14.91 -12.60
C ALA A 248 3.49 -16.38 -12.62
N ALA A 249 4.68 -16.71 -12.10
CA ALA A 249 5.17 -18.07 -11.99
C ALA A 249 4.74 -18.81 -10.71
N GLY A 250 4.08 -18.15 -9.75
CA GLY A 250 3.80 -18.71 -8.42
C GLY A 250 5.07 -19.04 -7.60
N ASP A 251 6.21 -18.39 -7.93
CA ASP A 251 7.52 -18.69 -7.36
C ASP A 251 7.75 -18.01 -6.01
N PHE A 252 7.15 -18.58 -4.95
CA PHE A 252 7.37 -18.12 -3.58
C PHE A 252 8.82 -18.29 -3.12
N GLU A 253 9.46 -19.41 -3.46
CA GLU A 253 10.82 -19.68 -2.99
C GLU A 253 11.86 -18.74 -3.62
N GLY A 254 11.71 -18.43 -4.91
CA GLY A 254 12.54 -17.46 -5.60
C GLY A 254 12.38 -16.06 -5.01
N MET A 255 11.13 -15.65 -4.74
CA MET A 255 10.85 -14.39 -4.05
C MET A 255 11.50 -14.36 -2.65
N ALA A 256 11.28 -15.40 -1.84
CA ALA A 256 11.82 -15.46 -0.49
C ALA A 256 13.37 -15.42 -0.48
N ARG A 257 14.03 -16.16 -1.37
CA ARG A 257 15.50 -16.15 -1.53
C ARG A 257 16.01 -14.76 -1.91
N ALA A 258 15.38 -14.11 -2.90
CA ALA A 258 15.76 -12.77 -3.34
C ALA A 258 15.62 -11.75 -2.18
N GLN A 259 14.49 -11.79 -1.48
CA GLN A 259 14.24 -10.89 -0.34
C GLN A 259 15.20 -11.14 0.83
N LEU A 260 15.50 -12.39 1.15
CA LEU A 260 16.49 -12.70 2.20
C LEU A 260 17.90 -12.24 1.83
N ALA A 261 18.32 -12.40 0.57
CA ALA A 261 19.61 -11.90 0.09
C ALA A 261 19.70 -10.37 0.22
N GLU A 262 18.66 -9.64 -0.22
CA GLU A 262 18.57 -8.18 -0.10
C GLU A 262 18.61 -7.74 1.37
N ARG A 263 17.80 -8.36 2.23
CA ARG A 263 17.75 -8.06 3.67
C ARG A 263 19.07 -8.31 4.37
N LYS A 264 19.82 -9.34 3.96
CA LYS A 264 21.17 -9.59 4.46
C LYS A 264 22.13 -8.49 4.05
N ALA A 265 22.12 -8.08 2.77
CA ALA A 265 22.99 -7.04 2.24
C ALA A 265 22.76 -5.67 2.92
N PHE A 266 21.49 -5.33 3.22
CA PHE A 266 21.10 -4.05 3.80
C PHE A 266 20.83 -4.07 5.31
N PHE A 267 21.16 -5.16 6.00
CA PHE A 267 20.95 -5.33 7.44
C PHE A 267 19.49 -5.07 7.85
N TYR A 268 18.55 -5.82 7.24
CA TYR A 268 17.15 -5.86 7.62
C TYR A 268 16.78 -7.17 8.34
N PRO A 269 15.67 -7.21 9.07
CA PRO A 269 15.17 -8.46 9.66
C PRO A 269 15.02 -9.59 8.62
N PRO A 270 15.47 -10.83 8.90
CA PRO A 270 15.84 -11.36 10.22
C PRO A 270 17.31 -11.18 10.61
N TYR A 271 18.13 -10.55 9.79
CA TYR A 271 19.59 -10.39 10.04
C TYR A 271 19.93 -9.24 10.99
N ALA A 272 19.01 -8.33 11.20
CA ALA A 272 19.11 -7.26 12.19
C ALA A 272 17.75 -7.02 12.85
N ARG A 273 17.77 -6.41 14.03
CA ARG A 273 16.60 -5.83 14.69
C ARG A 273 16.58 -4.34 14.43
N LEU A 274 15.41 -3.80 14.20
CA LEU A 274 15.20 -2.39 13.94
C LEU A 274 14.63 -1.70 15.18
N THR A 275 15.11 -0.49 15.46
CA THR A 275 14.45 0.41 16.41
C THR A 275 14.37 1.78 15.75
N SER A 276 13.16 2.26 15.49
CA SER A 276 12.95 3.61 15.00
C SER A 276 12.74 4.57 16.16
N LEU A 277 13.35 5.74 16.05
CA LEU A 277 13.17 6.86 16.95
C LEU A 277 12.54 7.98 16.15
N THR A 278 11.36 8.43 16.54
CA THR A 278 10.70 9.59 15.92
C THR A 278 10.68 10.71 16.91
N LEU A 279 11.42 11.77 16.61
CA LEU A 279 11.41 13.00 17.39
C LEU A 279 10.39 13.95 16.79
N ARG A 280 9.64 14.63 17.66
CA ARG A 280 8.61 15.59 17.22
C ARG A 280 8.59 16.83 18.11
N HIS A 281 8.40 17.98 17.45
CA HIS A 281 8.26 19.29 18.11
C HIS A 281 7.56 20.28 17.19
N ARG A 282 6.89 21.29 17.76
CA ARG A 282 6.21 22.35 16.99
C ARG A 282 7.20 23.32 16.34
N ASP A 283 8.30 23.64 17.01
CA ASP A 283 9.36 24.48 16.50
C ASP A 283 10.42 23.63 15.76
N PRO A 284 10.61 23.85 14.44
CA PRO A 284 11.57 23.09 13.64
C PRO A 284 13.02 23.34 14.02
N SER A 285 13.34 24.50 14.60
CA SER A 285 14.71 24.83 15.02
C SER A 285 15.09 24.07 16.28
N VAL A 286 14.20 24.01 17.27
CA VAL A 286 14.36 23.21 18.48
C VAL A 286 14.48 21.73 18.12
N LEU A 287 13.60 21.24 17.23
CA LEU A 287 13.65 19.85 16.76
C LEU A 287 14.99 19.53 16.09
N ARG A 288 15.46 20.39 15.17
CA ARG A 288 16.73 20.20 14.45
C ARG A 288 17.91 20.10 15.42
N ASN A 289 18.02 21.03 16.35
CA ASN A 289 19.11 21.07 17.34
C ASN A 289 19.06 19.83 18.24
N GLY A 290 17.88 19.44 18.73
CA GLY A 290 17.73 18.26 19.56
C GLY A 290 18.02 16.95 18.83
N VAL A 291 17.59 16.83 17.57
CA VAL A 291 17.90 15.67 16.74
C VAL A 291 19.41 15.53 16.50
N MET A 292 20.09 16.62 16.22
CA MET A 292 21.55 16.63 16.00
C MET A 292 22.31 16.22 17.28
N ASP A 293 21.92 16.75 18.45
CA ASP A 293 22.49 16.34 19.74
C ASP A 293 22.29 14.84 20.01
N LEU A 294 21.04 14.37 19.91
CA LEU A 294 20.73 12.95 20.15
C LEU A 294 21.44 12.04 19.15
N ALA A 295 21.47 12.41 17.87
CA ALA A 295 22.17 11.64 16.85
C ALA A 295 23.68 11.57 17.11
N ALA A 296 24.31 12.65 17.54
CA ALA A 296 25.73 12.66 17.88
C ALA A 296 26.04 11.70 19.05
N ARG A 297 25.26 11.77 20.13
CA ARG A 297 25.37 10.87 21.30
C ARG A 297 25.19 9.42 20.91
N LEU A 298 24.12 9.12 20.15
CA LEU A 298 23.85 7.75 19.72
C LEU A 298 24.92 7.22 18.74
N ARG A 299 25.48 8.07 17.87
CA ARG A 299 26.61 7.68 16.99
C ARG A 299 27.86 7.30 17.78
N THR A 300 28.14 7.99 18.88
CA THR A 300 29.27 7.61 19.77
C THR A 300 29.10 6.20 20.33
N ARG A 301 27.85 5.77 20.61
CA ARG A 301 27.53 4.43 21.18
C ARG A 301 27.35 3.35 20.14
N PHE A 302 26.72 3.66 19.00
CA PHE A 302 26.26 2.69 18.03
C PHE A 302 26.99 2.76 16.69
N GLY A 303 27.76 3.82 16.46
CA GLY A 303 28.52 4.01 15.21
C GLY A 303 27.63 3.96 13.97
N ARG A 304 28.04 3.18 13.00
CA ARG A 304 27.34 2.97 11.71
C ARG A 304 25.96 2.28 11.81
N ARG A 305 25.62 1.74 12.97
CA ARG A 305 24.29 1.13 13.22
C ARG A 305 23.17 2.16 13.32
N LEU A 306 23.52 3.44 13.56
CA LEU A 306 22.56 4.54 13.57
C LEU A 306 22.49 5.20 12.19
N LEU A 307 21.31 5.18 11.60
CA LEU A 307 20.97 5.87 10.36
C LEU A 307 20.14 7.11 10.64
N GLY A 308 20.25 8.07 9.78
CA GLY A 308 19.57 9.37 9.90
C GLY A 308 20.49 10.46 10.49
N PRO A 309 19.96 11.66 10.80
CA PRO A 309 18.54 12.05 10.75
C PRO A 309 17.93 11.93 9.37
N MET A 310 16.66 11.51 9.30
CA MET A 310 15.91 11.43 8.06
C MET A 310 14.54 12.10 8.23
N THR A 311 14.09 12.76 7.19
CA THR A 311 12.72 13.27 7.14
C THR A 311 11.79 12.11 6.73
N PRO A 312 10.80 11.75 7.56
CA PRO A 312 9.84 10.72 7.18
C PRO A 312 8.96 11.20 6.01
N PRO A 313 8.28 10.29 5.27
CA PRO A 313 7.37 10.67 4.18
C PRO A 313 6.28 11.66 4.61
N VAL A 314 5.88 11.60 5.87
CA VAL A 314 5.03 12.59 6.53
C VAL A 314 5.88 13.31 7.56
N ASP A 315 6.31 14.51 7.22
CA ASP A 315 7.23 15.32 8.02
C ASP A 315 6.53 16.23 9.04
N ARG A 316 5.18 16.32 8.99
CA ARG A 316 4.40 17.14 9.90
C ARG A 316 3.04 16.50 10.20
N ILE A 317 2.72 16.33 11.49
CA ILE A 317 1.42 15.79 11.95
C ILE A 317 0.90 16.65 13.10
N ARG A 318 -0.36 17.11 13.01
CA ARG A 318 -1.03 17.92 14.05
C ARG A 318 -0.23 19.15 14.47
N GLY A 319 0.45 19.78 13.51
CA GLY A 319 1.27 20.98 13.77
C GLY A 319 2.67 20.67 14.30
N GLU A 320 3.05 19.42 14.55
CA GLU A 320 4.39 19.03 14.98
C GLU A 320 5.21 18.52 13.78
N TYR A 321 6.45 18.98 13.67
CA TYR A 321 7.44 18.46 12.73
C TYR A 321 8.02 17.15 13.25
N LEU A 322 8.36 16.24 12.34
CA LEU A 322 8.89 14.92 12.63
C LEU A 322 10.25 14.73 11.97
N VAL A 323 11.17 14.14 12.72
CA VAL A 323 12.45 13.64 12.21
C VAL A 323 12.71 12.26 12.75
N GLY A 324 13.19 11.36 11.88
CA GLY A 324 13.45 9.96 12.19
C GLY A 324 14.94 9.66 12.38
N LEU A 325 15.22 8.74 13.29
CA LEU A 325 16.49 8.01 13.39
C LEU A 325 16.16 6.51 13.35
N LEU A 326 17.01 5.72 12.71
CA LEU A 326 16.85 4.26 12.67
C LEU A 326 18.10 3.57 13.19
N LEU A 327 17.92 2.77 14.22
CA LEU A 327 18.98 1.93 14.78
C LEU A 327 18.81 0.50 14.28
N LYS A 328 19.88 -0.06 13.69
CA LYS A 328 19.96 -1.44 13.22
C LYS A 328 20.96 -2.22 14.08
N ILE A 329 20.48 -3.25 14.77
CA ILE A 329 21.30 -4.09 15.64
C ILE A 329 21.36 -5.50 15.04
N GLU A 330 22.53 -5.98 14.70
CA GLU A 330 22.75 -7.31 14.12
C GLU A 330 22.17 -8.40 15.05
N SER A 331 21.59 -9.45 14.47
CA SER A 331 20.93 -10.52 15.23
C SER A 331 21.88 -11.25 16.20
N GLY A 332 23.20 -11.25 15.93
CA GLY A 332 24.22 -11.81 16.83
C GLY A 332 24.66 -10.89 17.96
N ALA A 333 24.23 -9.62 17.97
CA ALA A 333 24.57 -8.68 19.04
C ALA A 333 23.56 -8.73 20.19
N SER A 334 24.01 -8.36 21.41
CA SER A 334 23.14 -8.32 22.59
C SER A 334 22.09 -7.20 22.47
N SER A 335 20.84 -7.58 22.24
CA SER A 335 19.72 -6.64 22.21
C SER A 335 19.40 -6.05 23.60
N ALA A 336 19.73 -6.76 24.68
CA ALA A 336 19.59 -6.24 26.03
C ALA A 336 20.55 -5.07 26.26
N ARG A 337 21.83 -5.26 25.90
CA ARG A 337 22.84 -4.20 26.03
C ARG A 337 22.53 -2.99 25.14
N ALA A 338 22.04 -3.23 23.92
CA ALA A 338 21.64 -2.14 23.02
C ALA A 338 20.47 -1.32 23.63
N ARG A 339 19.49 -1.97 24.25
CA ARG A 339 18.37 -1.28 24.92
C ARG A 339 18.84 -0.48 26.13
N GLU A 340 19.72 -1.03 26.96
CA GLU A 340 20.30 -0.31 28.11
C GLU A 340 21.03 0.96 27.68
N LEU A 341 21.91 0.86 26.68
CA LEU A 341 22.63 2.00 26.14
C LEU A 341 21.70 3.05 25.55
N LEU A 342 20.68 2.62 24.77
CA LEU A 342 19.70 3.51 24.20
C LEU A 342 18.89 4.24 25.30
N ALA A 343 18.43 3.50 26.31
CA ALA A 343 17.66 4.07 27.42
C ALA A 343 18.48 5.09 28.23
N ALA A 344 19.77 4.82 28.46
CA ALA A 344 20.68 5.75 29.14
C ALA A 344 20.83 7.06 28.36
N GLU A 345 21.07 6.99 27.05
CA GLU A 345 21.21 8.21 26.23
C GLU A 345 19.89 8.99 26.11
N LEU A 346 18.75 8.31 26.00
CA LEU A 346 17.42 8.95 25.98
C LEU A 346 17.12 9.65 27.32
N LYS A 347 17.49 9.03 28.45
CA LYS A 347 17.34 9.65 29.78
C LYS A 347 18.20 10.93 29.90
N THR A 348 19.45 10.87 29.44
CA THR A 348 20.35 12.04 29.42
C THR A 348 19.80 13.14 28.52
N PHE A 349 19.29 12.79 27.33
CA PHE A 349 18.68 13.74 26.41
C PHE A 349 17.43 14.41 27.01
N ALA A 350 16.53 13.64 27.60
CA ALA A 350 15.32 14.17 28.24
C ALA A 350 15.61 15.08 29.46
N GLY A 351 16.75 14.87 30.13
CA GLY A 351 17.22 15.70 31.23
C GLY A 351 17.78 17.05 30.78
N ASN A 352 18.03 17.26 29.50
CA ASN A 352 18.55 18.54 28.98
C ASN A 352 17.40 19.57 28.89
N PRO A 353 17.47 20.72 29.61
CA PRO A 353 16.43 21.74 29.60
C PRO A 353 16.11 22.28 28.21
N ALA A 354 17.10 22.33 27.31
CA ALA A 354 16.92 22.82 25.94
C ALA A 354 16.05 21.89 25.07
N PHE A 355 15.95 20.61 25.42
CA PHE A 355 15.28 19.58 24.60
C PHE A 355 14.14 18.85 25.33
N LYS A 356 13.85 19.21 26.58
CA LYS A 356 12.80 18.56 27.38
C LYS A 356 11.39 18.61 26.76
N SER A 357 11.15 19.60 25.87
CA SER A 357 9.88 19.73 25.14
C SER A 357 9.77 18.82 23.91
N ILE A 358 10.88 18.23 23.47
CA ILE A 358 10.89 17.29 22.33
C ILE A 358 10.32 15.94 22.79
N THR A 359 9.29 15.48 22.11
CA THR A 359 8.78 14.12 22.31
C THR A 359 9.59 13.13 21.48
N VAL A 360 10.13 12.10 22.12
CA VAL A 360 10.81 10.99 21.45
C VAL A 360 9.95 9.74 21.54
N VAL A 361 9.50 9.22 20.39
CA VAL A 361 8.75 7.98 20.28
C VAL A 361 9.69 6.88 19.82
N VAL A 362 9.81 5.83 20.61
CA VAL A 362 10.62 4.64 20.30
C VAL A 362 9.71 3.51 19.85
N ASN A 363 9.96 2.98 18.65
CA ASN A 363 9.24 1.83 18.11
C ASN A 363 10.24 0.71 17.77
N VAL A 364 10.12 -0.41 18.46
CA VAL A 364 10.96 -1.61 18.27
C VAL A 364 10.29 -2.50 17.23
N ASP A 365 11.08 -2.98 16.26
CA ASP A 365 10.61 -3.77 15.13
C ASP A 365 9.42 -3.09 14.39
N PRO A 366 9.60 -1.84 13.88
CA PRO A 366 8.53 -1.07 13.25
C PRO A 366 7.95 -1.83 12.05
N GLN A 367 6.61 -1.80 11.97
CA GLN A 367 5.83 -2.45 10.92
C GLN A 367 5.46 -1.49 9.80
#